data_b48d0fa3f2ee143ab1223d982d7295cc
#
_entry.id   b48d0fa3f2ee143ab1223d982d7295cc
#
_cell.length_a   1.000
_cell.length_b   1.000
_cell.length_c   1.000
_cell.angle_alpha   90.00
_cell.angle_beta   90.00
_cell.angle_gamma   90.00
#
_symmetry.space_group_name_H-M   'P 1'
#
loop_
_entity.id
_entity.type
_entity.pdbx_description
1 polymer ?
#
loop_
_entity_poly.entity_id
_entity_poly.type
_entity_poly.pdbx_seq_one_letter_code
_entity_poly.pdbx_strand_id
1 'polypeptide(L)'
;MRIVVAPDSYKGSLSAIEVANAIARGMLKVFPKAEVIKVPIADGGEGTAEALVTATGGKVIHTEVTGPLSEKINAGWGILGDGKTAVIEMAAASGLTLIAKEKRNPCITTTYGTGQLMKEALDMGMRNFIICIGGSGTNDGGAGLAQALGVQFLDSHNHELPLG
;
A
#
# COMPACT_ATOMS: atom_id res chain seq x y z
N MET A 1 -16.73 19.11 -25.14
CA MET A 1 -17.31 18.26 -24.06
C MET A 1 -16.16 17.87 -23.14
N ARG A 2 -16.38 17.93 -21.82
CA ARG A 2 -15.41 17.48 -20.80
C ARG A 2 -15.95 16.22 -20.17
N ILE A 3 -15.11 15.17 -20.04
CA ILE A 3 -15.47 13.86 -19.49
C ILE A 3 -14.49 13.59 -18.34
N VAL A 4 -15.01 13.28 -17.16
CA VAL A 4 -14.21 12.80 -16.02
C VAL A 4 -14.32 11.28 -15.97
N VAL A 5 -13.17 10.60 -15.88
CA VAL A 5 -13.05 9.14 -15.78
C VAL A 5 -12.41 8.83 -14.45
N ALA A 6 -13.21 8.34 -13.51
CA ALA A 6 -12.83 8.13 -12.11
C ALA A 6 -13.09 6.68 -11.67
N PRO A 7 -12.39 5.68 -12.22
CA PRO A 7 -12.55 4.28 -11.85
C PRO A 7 -11.68 3.93 -10.65
N ASP A 8 -12.10 2.91 -9.92
CA ASP A 8 -11.24 2.12 -9.04
C ASP A 8 -10.60 0.96 -9.81
N SER A 9 -9.72 0.20 -9.16
CA SER A 9 -9.09 -1.00 -9.70
C SER A 9 -10.10 -2.15 -9.90
N TYR A 10 -9.83 -3.02 -10.87
CA TYR A 10 -10.51 -4.30 -10.99
C TYR A 10 -9.64 -5.37 -10.35
N LYS A 11 -9.95 -5.74 -9.11
CA LYS A 11 -9.17 -6.65 -8.26
C LYS A 11 -8.69 -7.90 -9.02
N GLY A 12 -7.37 -8.10 -9.03
CA GLY A 12 -6.73 -9.23 -9.73
C GLY A 12 -6.71 -9.14 -11.26
N SER A 13 -7.09 -7.98 -11.85
CA SER A 13 -7.11 -7.79 -13.31
C SER A 13 -6.39 -6.53 -13.77
N LEU A 14 -6.87 -5.34 -13.41
CA LEU A 14 -6.34 -4.07 -13.89
C LEU A 14 -6.23 -3.05 -12.74
N SER A 15 -5.17 -2.27 -12.72
CA SER A 15 -5.04 -1.11 -11.84
C SER A 15 -6.05 0.00 -12.20
N ALA A 16 -6.35 0.90 -11.27
CA ALA A 16 -7.22 2.05 -11.51
C ALA A 16 -6.71 2.92 -12.68
N ILE A 17 -5.39 3.05 -12.82
CA ILE A 17 -4.74 3.80 -13.91
C ILE A 17 -4.97 3.11 -15.26
N GLU A 18 -4.79 1.79 -15.33
CA GLU A 18 -5.02 1.02 -16.57
C GLU A 18 -6.48 1.08 -16.99
N VAL A 19 -7.42 0.94 -16.04
CA VAL A 19 -8.86 1.09 -16.29
C VAL A 19 -9.16 2.50 -16.80
N ALA A 20 -8.67 3.54 -16.14
CA ALA A 20 -8.87 4.93 -16.59
C ALA A 20 -8.35 5.16 -18.00
N ASN A 21 -7.18 4.61 -18.32
CA ASN A 21 -6.59 4.68 -19.64
C ASN A 21 -7.42 3.94 -20.71
N ALA A 22 -7.94 2.76 -20.38
CA ALA A 22 -8.78 1.97 -21.28
C ALA A 22 -10.10 2.70 -21.59
N ILE A 23 -10.77 3.23 -20.56
CA ILE A 23 -12.00 4.01 -20.69
C ILE A 23 -11.73 5.28 -21.53
N ALA A 24 -10.66 6.03 -21.23
CA ALA A 24 -10.31 7.23 -21.96
C ALA A 24 -10.11 6.95 -23.47
N ARG A 25 -9.40 5.86 -23.82
CA ARG A 25 -9.23 5.44 -25.22
C ARG A 25 -10.57 5.11 -25.89
N GLY A 26 -11.48 4.44 -25.18
CA GLY A 26 -12.82 4.15 -25.69
C GLY A 26 -13.64 5.41 -25.94
N MET A 27 -13.65 6.34 -24.99
CA MET A 27 -14.37 7.60 -25.09
C MET A 27 -13.88 8.48 -26.26
N LEU A 28 -12.56 8.55 -26.46
CA LEU A 28 -11.97 9.34 -27.55
C LEU A 28 -12.25 8.77 -28.95
N LYS A 29 -12.56 7.46 -29.07
CA LYS A 29 -13.02 6.88 -30.35
C LYS A 29 -14.40 7.39 -30.74
N VAL A 30 -15.29 7.62 -29.77
CA VAL A 30 -16.65 8.10 -29.99
C VAL A 30 -16.70 9.63 -30.00
N PHE A 31 -15.91 10.27 -29.14
CA PHE A 31 -15.87 11.71 -28.96
C PHE A 31 -14.44 12.25 -29.15
N PRO A 32 -13.92 12.33 -30.41
CA PRO A 32 -12.51 12.65 -30.67
C PRO A 32 -12.06 14.04 -30.19
N LYS A 33 -13.02 14.96 -29.98
CA LYS A 33 -12.76 16.33 -29.52
C LYS A 33 -13.05 16.54 -28.03
N ALA A 34 -13.32 15.47 -27.27
CA ALA A 34 -13.56 15.58 -25.86
C ALA A 34 -12.24 15.78 -25.08
N GLU A 35 -12.29 16.62 -24.08
CA GLU A 35 -11.27 16.68 -23.02
C GLU A 35 -11.56 15.57 -22.00
N VAL A 36 -10.67 14.57 -21.90
CA VAL A 36 -10.84 13.46 -20.96
C VAL A 36 -9.89 13.65 -19.79
N ILE A 37 -10.46 13.87 -18.60
CA ILE A 37 -9.74 14.01 -17.34
C ILE A 37 -9.79 12.67 -16.62
N LYS A 38 -8.61 12.07 -16.38
CA LYS A 38 -8.48 10.81 -15.65
C LYS A 38 -8.21 11.08 -14.18
N VAL A 39 -9.06 10.55 -13.31
CA VAL A 39 -8.97 10.67 -11.85
C VAL A 39 -9.09 9.27 -11.24
N PRO A 40 -8.01 8.46 -11.23
CA PRO A 40 -8.04 7.16 -10.57
C PRO A 40 -8.47 7.33 -9.12
N ILE A 41 -9.41 6.50 -8.66
CA ILE A 41 -9.90 6.47 -7.28
C ILE A 41 -9.31 5.25 -6.59
N ALA A 42 -9.20 5.31 -5.27
CA ALA A 42 -8.76 4.21 -4.44
C ALA A 42 -9.49 4.23 -3.09
N ASP A 43 -9.70 3.05 -2.52
CA ASP A 43 -10.51 2.83 -1.31
C ASP A 43 -9.66 2.54 -0.05
N GLY A 44 -8.35 2.74 -0.13
CA GLY A 44 -7.40 2.38 0.92
C GLY A 44 -6.84 0.96 0.78
N GLY A 45 -7.18 0.24 -0.29
CA GLY A 45 -6.61 -1.04 -0.66
C GLY A 45 -5.43 -0.92 -1.62
N GLU A 46 -5.16 -2.04 -2.32
CA GLU A 46 -4.07 -2.15 -3.30
C GLU A 46 -4.20 -1.10 -4.42
N GLY A 47 -3.12 -0.38 -4.70
CA GLY A 47 -3.04 0.67 -5.73
C GLY A 47 -3.37 2.09 -5.24
N THR A 48 -3.72 2.26 -3.95
CA THR A 48 -4.02 3.59 -3.36
C THR A 48 -2.79 4.50 -3.37
N ALA A 49 -1.62 3.97 -2.99
CA ALA A 49 -0.38 4.74 -2.97
C ALA A 49 0.00 5.22 -4.38
N GLU A 50 -0.10 4.34 -5.38
CA GLU A 50 0.18 4.67 -6.78
C GLU A 50 -0.78 5.75 -7.30
N ALA A 51 -2.08 5.63 -7.00
CA ALA A 51 -3.08 6.61 -7.39
C ALA A 51 -2.80 7.99 -6.78
N LEU A 52 -2.53 8.06 -5.47
CA LEU A 52 -2.25 9.31 -4.77
C LEU A 52 -0.92 9.94 -5.21
N VAL A 53 0.12 9.14 -5.40
CA VAL A 53 1.42 9.59 -5.92
C VAL A 53 1.25 10.18 -7.31
N THR A 54 0.54 9.48 -8.20
CA THR A 54 0.28 9.95 -9.56
C THR A 54 -0.54 11.24 -9.57
N ALA A 55 -1.59 11.32 -8.77
CA ALA A 55 -2.47 12.48 -8.69
C ALA A 55 -1.76 13.74 -8.17
N THR A 56 -0.75 13.58 -7.32
CA THR A 56 -0.03 14.69 -6.69
C THR A 56 1.32 15.01 -7.36
N GLY A 57 1.75 14.20 -8.33
CA GLY A 57 3.09 14.35 -8.95
C GLY A 57 4.22 13.94 -8.01
N GLY A 58 3.95 12.99 -7.12
CA GLY A 58 4.90 12.43 -6.16
C GLY A 58 5.82 11.36 -6.75
N LYS A 59 6.40 10.53 -5.90
CA LYS A 59 7.28 9.42 -6.30
C LYS A 59 7.05 8.16 -5.48
N VAL A 60 7.24 7.00 -6.11
CA VAL A 60 7.23 5.68 -5.44
C VAL A 60 8.66 5.32 -5.05
N ILE A 61 8.82 4.76 -3.86
CA ILE A 61 10.06 4.21 -3.31
C ILE A 61 9.86 2.72 -3.06
N HIS A 62 10.89 1.93 -3.30
CA HIS A 62 10.90 0.51 -3.02
C HIS A 62 11.92 0.19 -1.94
N THR A 63 11.51 -0.60 -0.94
CA THR A 63 12.31 -0.97 0.22
C THR A 63 12.22 -2.47 0.46
N GLU A 64 13.37 -3.12 0.74
CA GLU A 64 13.37 -4.51 1.17
C GLU A 64 12.90 -4.58 2.63
N VAL A 65 11.81 -5.32 2.87
CA VAL A 65 11.18 -5.47 4.18
C VAL A 65 10.81 -6.92 4.45
N THR A 66 10.39 -7.19 5.67
CA THR A 66 9.84 -8.48 6.09
C THR A 66 8.43 -8.65 5.56
N GLY A 67 8.17 -9.73 4.85
CA GLY A 67 6.85 -10.12 4.38
C GLY A 67 5.97 -10.71 5.49
N PRO A 68 4.71 -11.04 5.16
CA PRO A 68 3.74 -11.51 6.17
C PRO A 68 4.11 -12.86 6.81
N LEU A 69 4.90 -13.68 6.14
CA LEU A 69 5.42 -14.96 6.65
C LEU A 69 6.89 -14.89 7.04
N SER A 70 7.40 -13.71 7.39
CA SER A 70 8.78 -13.42 7.80
C SER A 70 9.84 -13.60 6.71
N GLU A 71 9.47 -13.77 5.44
CA GLU A 71 10.38 -13.75 4.30
C GLU A 71 10.78 -12.32 3.92
N LYS A 72 11.87 -12.17 3.15
CA LYS A 72 12.24 -10.87 2.59
C LYS A 72 11.48 -10.61 1.30
N ILE A 73 10.88 -9.42 1.21
CA ILE A 73 10.16 -8.96 0.03
C ILE A 73 10.56 -7.52 -0.30
N ASN A 74 10.33 -7.12 -1.55
CA ASN A 74 10.48 -5.74 -1.98
C ASN A 74 9.10 -5.08 -2.01
N ALA A 75 8.84 -4.11 -1.12
CA ALA A 75 7.56 -3.43 -0.99
C ALA A 75 7.66 -1.96 -1.41
N GLY A 76 6.62 -1.48 -2.13
CA GLY A 76 6.52 -0.08 -2.56
C GLY A 76 5.76 0.78 -1.55
N TRP A 77 6.17 2.04 -1.41
CA TRP A 77 5.47 3.09 -0.70
C TRP A 77 5.64 4.43 -1.40
N GLY A 78 4.82 5.42 -1.12
CA GLY A 78 4.79 6.68 -1.85
C GLY A 78 5.21 7.89 -1.03
N ILE A 79 5.82 8.90 -1.70
CA ILE A 79 5.92 10.27 -1.20
C ILE A 79 5.05 11.12 -2.10
N LEU A 80 4.09 11.86 -1.53
CA LEU A 80 3.22 12.76 -2.27
C LEU A 80 3.98 13.95 -2.86
N GLY A 81 3.37 14.65 -3.81
CA GLY A 81 3.97 15.82 -4.47
C GLY A 81 4.31 16.99 -3.55
N ASP A 82 3.79 17.01 -2.31
CA ASP A 82 4.18 17.97 -1.27
C ASP A 82 5.58 17.72 -0.70
N GLY A 83 6.19 16.55 -0.99
CA GLY A 83 7.49 16.13 -0.51
C GLY A 83 7.56 15.87 1.01
N LYS A 84 6.44 15.82 1.71
CA LYS A 84 6.35 15.74 3.19
C LYS A 84 5.44 14.61 3.69
N THR A 85 4.53 14.13 2.86
CA THR A 85 3.54 13.11 3.22
C THR A 85 3.94 11.77 2.62
N ALA A 86 4.13 10.77 3.47
CA ALA A 86 4.33 9.37 3.09
C ALA A 86 2.98 8.66 2.97
N VAL A 87 2.81 7.85 1.91
CA VAL A 87 1.64 6.97 1.72
C VAL A 87 2.13 5.54 1.77
N ILE A 88 1.59 4.76 2.70
CA ILE A 88 1.98 3.37 2.93
C ILE A 88 0.74 2.49 2.86
N GLU A 89 0.74 1.55 1.92
CA GLU A 89 -0.23 0.47 1.89
C GLU A 89 0.26 -0.67 2.75
N MET A 90 -0.51 -1.04 3.76
CA MET A 90 -0.23 -2.22 4.57
C MET A 90 -0.14 -3.47 3.69
N ALA A 91 -0.99 -3.59 2.66
CA ALA A 91 -1.01 -4.72 1.76
C ALA A 91 0.29 -4.91 0.95
N ALA A 92 1.09 -3.85 0.76
CA ALA A 92 2.37 -3.93 0.06
C ALA A 92 3.42 -4.77 0.82
N ALA A 93 3.34 -4.81 2.16
CA ALA A 93 4.26 -5.57 3.02
C ALA A 93 3.57 -6.68 3.82
N SER A 94 2.26 -6.59 4.06
CA SER A 94 1.52 -7.48 4.96
C SER A 94 0.19 -7.94 4.35
N GLY A 95 0.09 -7.93 3.01
CA GLY A 95 -1.14 -8.20 2.27
C GLY A 95 -1.44 -9.67 2.07
N LEU A 96 -2.74 -9.97 1.91
CA LEU A 96 -3.24 -11.33 1.66
C LEU A 96 -2.77 -11.88 0.31
N THR A 97 -2.52 -11.01 -0.67
CA THR A 97 -2.04 -11.39 -2.01
C THR A 97 -0.60 -11.92 -2.00
N LEU A 98 0.19 -11.58 -0.97
CA LEU A 98 1.54 -12.07 -0.77
C LEU A 98 1.58 -13.51 -0.23
N ILE A 99 0.43 -14.03 0.24
CA ILE A 99 0.35 -15.32 0.92
C ILE A 99 -0.36 -16.33 0.02
N ALA A 100 0.36 -17.38 -0.41
CA ALA A 100 -0.23 -18.50 -1.10
C ALA A 100 -1.38 -19.12 -0.28
N LYS A 101 -2.45 -19.56 -0.94
CA LYS A 101 -3.68 -20.03 -0.26
C LYS A 101 -3.40 -21.10 0.80
N GLU A 102 -2.48 -21.98 0.51
CA GLU A 102 -2.09 -23.13 1.35
C GLU A 102 -1.31 -22.72 2.60
N LYS A 103 -0.73 -21.50 2.59
CA LYS A 103 0.08 -20.96 3.69
C LYS A 103 -0.67 -19.91 4.53
N ARG A 104 -1.94 -19.67 4.26
CA ARG A 104 -2.74 -18.70 4.99
C ARG A 104 -3.06 -19.18 6.40
N ASN A 105 -2.37 -18.62 7.36
CA ASN A 105 -2.57 -18.87 8.78
C ASN A 105 -2.46 -17.54 9.55
N PRO A 106 -3.58 -16.99 10.06
CA PRO A 106 -3.59 -15.70 10.75
C PRO A 106 -2.80 -15.70 12.06
N CYS A 107 -2.47 -16.88 12.61
CA CYS A 107 -1.72 -17.00 13.87
C CYS A 107 -0.21 -16.80 13.72
N ILE A 108 0.32 -16.71 12.49
CA ILE A 108 1.77 -16.62 12.23
C ILE A 108 2.13 -15.47 11.30
N THR A 109 1.14 -14.71 10.84
CA THR A 109 1.39 -13.59 9.92
C THR A 109 1.62 -12.31 10.70
N THR A 110 2.55 -11.47 10.20
CA THR A 110 3.00 -10.27 10.91
C THR A 110 2.87 -8.99 10.07
N THR A 111 2.60 -7.87 10.73
CA THR A 111 2.64 -6.51 10.18
C THR A 111 4.03 -5.87 10.28
N TYR A 112 5.08 -6.60 10.64
CA TYR A 112 6.42 -6.06 10.87
C TYR A 112 6.96 -5.27 9.66
N GLY A 113 6.80 -5.80 8.45
CA GLY A 113 7.23 -5.12 7.22
C GLY A 113 6.53 -3.79 6.97
N THR A 114 5.24 -3.67 7.32
CA THR A 114 4.55 -2.37 7.26
C THR A 114 5.21 -1.36 8.20
N GLY A 115 5.59 -1.77 9.40
CA GLY A 115 6.34 -0.92 10.34
C GLY A 115 7.73 -0.54 9.81
N GLN A 116 8.41 -1.45 9.09
CA GLN A 116 9.68 -1.13 8.44
C GLN A 116 9.53 -0.07 7.35
N LEU A 117 8.46 -0.10 6.54
CA LEU A 117 8.17 0.97 5.58
C LEU A 117 7.96 2.31 6.28
N MET A 118 7.22 2.31 7.40
CA MET A 118 7.04 3.53 8.21
C MET A 118 8.36 4.03 8.77
N LYS A 119 9.21 3.13 9.26
CA LYS A 119 10.53 3.47 9.79
C LYS A 119 11.41 4.09 8.72
N GLU A 120 11.46 3.52 7.52
CA GLU A 120 12.19 4.07 6.36
C GLU A 120 11.73 5.50 6.06
N ALA A 121 10.42 5.73 5.99
CA ALA A 121 9.88 7.06 5.75
C ALA A 121 10.24 8.04 6.88
N LEU A 122 10.21 7.61 8.14
CA LEU A 122 10.64 8.41 9.29
C LEU A 122 12.14 8.76 9.22
N ASP A 123 12.99 7.82 8.85
CA ASP A 123 14.44 7.99 8.70
C ASP A 123 14.75 8.97 7.54
N MET A 124 13.89 9.01 6.49
CA MET A 124 13.93 10.01 5.43
C MET A 124 13.38 11.39 5.84
N GLY A 125 12.94 11.55 7.09
CA GLY A 125 12.44 12.82 7.62
C GLY A 125 10.94 13.06 7.44
N MET A 126 10.18 12.10 6.93
CA MET A 126 8.72 12.21 6.83
C MET A 126 8.08 12.26 8.22
N ARG A 127 7.04 13.08 8.36
CA ARG A 127 6.29 13.20 9.63
C ARG A 127 4.76 13.20 9.42
N ASN A 128 4.32 13.27 8.16
CA ASN A 128 2.92 13.11 7.78
C ASN A 128 2.76 11.76 7.11
N PHE A 129 1.75 10.99 7.54
CA PHE A 129 1.51 9.63 7.04
C PHE A 129 0.05 9.43 6.65
N ILE A 130 -0.16 8.81 5.51
CA ILE A 130 -1.43 8.19 5.11
C ILE A 130 -1.19 6.69 5.12
N ILE A 131 -1.84 5.99 6.05
CA ILE A 131 -1.75 4.53 6.16
C ILE A 131 -3.02 3.92 5.58
N CYS A 132 -2.85 3.12 4.55
CA CYS A 132 -3.92 2.42 3.85
C CYS A 132 -4.00 1.00 4.39
N ILE A 133 -5.13 0.61 4.99
CA ILE A 133 -5.28 -0.66 5.74
C ILE A 133 -6.08 -1.74 5.01
N GLY A 134 -6.48 -1.49 3.75
CA GLY A 134 -7.16 -2.49 2.94
C GLY A 134 -6.24 -3.63 2.50
N GLY A 135 -6.81 -4.81 2.24
CA GLY A 135 -6.07 -5.96 1.69
C GLY A 135 -5.18 -6.74 2.67
N SER A 136 -5.33 -6.53 3.98
CA SER A 136 -4.54 -7.19 5.04
C SER A 136 -4.59 -8.72 4.94
N GLY A 137 -3.42 -9.37 5.13
CA GLY A 137 -3.23 -10.81 5.32
C GLY A 137 -2.85 -11.19 6.75
N THR A 138 -2.93 -10.26 7.70
CA THR A 138 -2.43 -10.38 9.07
C THR A 138 -3.52 -10.16 10.10
N ASN A 139 -3.33 -10.66 11.31
CA ASN A 139 -4.27 -10.52 12.44
C ASN A 139 -3.53 -10.32 13.78
N ASP A 140 -2.32 -9.74 13.74
CA ASP A 140 -1.47 -9.50 14.92
C ASP A 140 -1.82 -8.22 15.70
N GLY A 141 -2.94 -7.57 15.38
CA GLY A 141 -3.36 -6.33 16.03
C GLY A 141 -2.40 -5.15 15.82
N GLY A 142 -1.47 -5.26 14.87
CA GLY A 142 -0.43 -4.26 14.62
C GLY A 142 0.81 -4.43 15.52
N ALA A 143 0.92 -5.54 16.25
CA ALA A 143 2.07 -5.80 17.12
C ALA A 143 3.39 -5.78 16.35
N GLY A 144 3.47 -6.47 15.22
CA GLY A 144 4.66 -6.48 14.37
C GLY A 144 5.04 -5.08 13.87
N LEU A 145 4.07 -4.28 13.45
CA LEU A 145 4.29 -2.89 13.05
C LEU A 145 4.92 -2.08 14.21
N ALA A 146 4.37 -2.22 15.40
CA ALA A 146 4.88 -1.52 16.58
C ALA A 146 6.30 -2.00 16.96
N GLN A 147 6.58 -3.32 16.86
CA GLN A 147 7.92 -3.88 17.09
C GLN A 147 8.95 -3.29 16.13
N ALA A 148 8.62 -3.16 14.84
CA ALA A 148 9.52 -2.54 13.85
C ALA A 148 9.83 -1.07 14.16
N LEU A 149 8.94 -0.38 14.87
CA LEU A 149 9.12 0.99 15.35
C LEU A 149 9.79 1.07 16.74
N GLY A 150 10.19 -0.08 17.33
CA GLY A 150 10.95 -0.13 18.57
C GLY A 150 10.12 -0.42 19.83
N VAL A 151 8.82 -0.76 19.69
CA VAL A 151 8.02 -1.22 20.82
C VAL A 151 8.41 -2.65 21.17
N GLN A 152 8.62 -2.94 22.44
CA GLN A 152 8.88 -4.28 22.94
C GLN A 152 7.60 -4.86 23.57
N PHE A 153 7.21 -6.03 23.11
CA PHE A 153 6.16 -6.83 23.74
C PHE A 153 6.82 -7.95 24.54
N LEU A 154 6.60 -7.97 25.83
CA LEU A 154 7.27 -8.88 26.75
C LEU A 154 6.27 -9.85 27.39
N ASP A 155 6.71 -11.09 27.65
CA ASP A 155 5.98 -12.03 28.49
C ASP A 155 6.10 -11.69 29.99
N SER A 156 5.48 -12.50 30.85
CA SER A 156 5.55 -12.34 32.32
C SER A 156 6.96 -12.50 32.91
N HIS A 157 7.93 -12.98 32.12
CA HIS A 157 9.32 -13.18 32.50
C HIS A 157 10.26 -12.16 31.86
N ASN A 158 9.72 -11.10 31.25
CA ASN A 158 10.45 -10.08 30.48
C ASN A 158 11.19 -10.63 29.25
N HIS A 159 10.76 -11.72 28.66
CA HIS A 159 11.26 -12.17 27.37
C HIS A 159 10.45 -11.52 26.25
N GLU A 160 11.12 -11.09 25.20
CA GLU A 160 10.47 -10.52 24.02
C GLU A 160 9.62 -11.57 23.30
N LEU A 161 8.39 -11.19 22.95
CA LEU A 161 7.49 -12.04 22.17
C LEU A 161 7.92 -12.10 20.72
N PRO A 162 7.82 -13.26 20.04
CA PRO A 162 8.11 -13.40 18.61
C PRO A 162 7.15 -12.60 17.75
N LEU A 163 7.48 -12.49 16.46
CA LEU A 163 6.60 -11.92 15.43
C LEU A 163 5.44 -12.88 15.12
N GLY A 164 4.23 -12.33 14.90
CA GLY A 164 3.03 -13.07 14.46
C GLY A 164 1.98 -13.30 15.52
#